data_e5e2073e3405ba367adb71679a9bce9b
#
_entry.id   e5e2073e3405ba367adb71679a9bce9b
#
_cell.length_a   1.000
_cell.length_b   1.000
_cell.length_c   1.000
_cell.angle_alpha   90.00
_cell.angle_beta   90.00
_cell.angle_gamma   90.00
#
_symmetry.space_group_name_H-M   'P 1'
#
loop_
_entity.id
_entity.type
_entity.pdbx_description
1 polymer ?
#
loop_
_entity_poly.entity_id
_entity_poly.type
_entity_poly.pdbx_seq_one_letter_code
_entity_poly.pdbx_strand_id
1 'polypeptide(L)' 'MLFSKDVKTTVKIEGMHCEHCAMKVKNALEALEAVSKAKVNLKEKEAVVSSKNELDNETVKKAISEVGFEVVDIK' A
#
# COMPACT_ATOMS: atom_id res chain seq x y z
N MET A 1 -12.08 -27.32 2.92
CA MET A 1 -12.13 -26.13 2.28
C MET A 1 -11.39 -25.05 3.00
N LEU A 2 -10.70 -24.35 2.30
CA LEU A 2 -9.88 -23.36 2.88
C LEU A 2 -10.26 -22.00 2.46
N PHE A 3 -10.29 -21.12 3.39
CA PHE A 3 -10.52 -19.75 3.08
C PHE A 3 -9.22 -19.02 3.24
N SER A 4 -8.79 -18.41 2.19
CA SER A 4 -7.68 -17.53 2.30
C SER A 4 -8.20 -16.22 2.80
N LYS A 5 -7.80 -15.88 3.98
CA LYS A 5 -8.14 -14.60 4.50
C LYS A 5 -6.99 -13.66 4.22
N ASP A 6 -7.24 -12.71 3.36
CA ASP A 6 -6.21 -11.71 3.10
C ASP A 6 -6.13 -10.76 4.28
N VAL A 7 -4.91 -10.42 4.64
CA VAL A 7 -4.67 -9.40 5.64
C VAL A 7 -4.76 -8.05 4.97
N LYS A 8 -5.59 -7.18 5.50
CA LYS A 8 -5.74 -5.84 4.95
C LYS A 8 -5.04 -4.84 5.82
N THR A 9 -4.24 -4.02 5.21
CA THR A 9 -3.47 -2.99 5.90
C THR A 9 -3.78 -1.65 5.27
N THR A 10 -4.14 -0.68 6.08
CA THR A 10 -4.38 0.66 5.60
C THR A 10 -3.15 1.50 5.84
N VAL A 11 -2.61 2.07 4.77
CA VAL A 11 -1.39 2.85 4.83
C VAL A 11 -1.72 4.29 4.48
N LYS A 12 -1.48 5.20 5.40
CA LYS A 12 -1.68 6.61 5.15
C LYS A 12 -0.43 7.20 4.53
N ILE A 13 -0.60 7.90 3.43
CA ILE A 13 0.51 8.36 2.62
C ILE A 13 0.42 9.85 2.39
N GLU A 14 1.55 10.52 2.52
CA GLU A 14 1.61 11.94 2.27
C GLU A 14 2.30 12.21 0.94
N GLY A 15 1.83 13.22 0.23
CA GLY A 15 2.42 13.59 -1.03
C GLY A 15 1.63 13.18 -2.25
N MET A 16 0.57 12.41 -2.07
CA MET A 16 -0.27 12.02 -3.19
C MET A 16 -1.25 13.14 -3.52
N HIS A 17 -1.07 13.75 -4.67
CA HIS A 17 -1.91 14.87 -5.06
C HIS A 17 -2.69 14.64 -6.35
N CYS A 18 -2.38 13.58 -7.08
CA CYS A 18 -3.04 13.32 -8.35
C CYS A 18 -3.10 11.81 -8.60
N GLU A 19 -3.83 11.46 -9.65
CA GLU A 19 -4.00 10.05 -9.98
C GLU A 19 -2.70 9.36 -10.35
N HIS A 20 -1.78 10.08 -10.98
CA HIS A 20 -0.49 9.50 -11.32
C HIS A 20 0.28 9.11 -10.07
N CYS A 21 0.18 9.93 -9.04
CA CYS A 21 0.80 9.62 -7.76
C CYS A 21 0.19 8.37 -7.17
N ALA A 22 -1.14 8.28 -7.21
CA ALA A 22 -1.84 7.12 -6.70
C ALA A 22 -1.42 5.86 -7.45
N MET A 23 -1.27 5.95 -8.77
CA MET A 23 -0.85 4.82 -9.56
C MET A 23 0.55 4.37 -9.22
N LYS A 24 1.44 5.32 -8.97
CA LYS A 24 2.81 4.98 -8.58
C LYS A 24 2.83 4.21 -7.27
N VAL A 25 2.03 4.66 -6.32
CA VAL A 25 1.94 3.99 -5.03
C VAL A 25 1.35 2.60 -5.20
N LYS A 26 0.27 2.51 -5.97
CA LYS A 26 -0.37 1.22 -6.21
C LYS A 26 0.61 0.24 -6.85
N ASN A 27 1.31 0.68 -7.90
CA ASN A 27 2.24 -0.19 -8.59
C ASN A 27 3.39 -0.61 -7.69
N ALA A 28 3.89 0.30 -6.87
CA ALA A 28 4.97 -0.01 -5.96
C ALA A 28 4.55 -1.07 -4.94
N LEU A 29 3.34 -0.95 -4.43
CA LEU A 29 2.84 -1.91 -3.47
C LEU A 29 2.55 -3.26 -4.12
N GLU A 30 1.97 -3.25 -5.30
CA GLU A 30 1.65 -4.49 -6.00
C GLU A 30 2.88 -5.22 -6.51
N ALA A 31 4.00 -4.52 -6.58
CA ALA A 31 5.25 -5.15 -6.95
C ALA A 31 5.82 -6.02 -5.83
N LEU A 32 5.34 -5.84 -4.63
CA LEU A 32 5.79 -6.66 -3.51
C LEU A 32 5.16 -8.04 -3.61
N GLU A 33 5.98 -9.07 -3.42
CA GLU A 33 5.51 -10.44 -3.57
C GLU A 33 4.38 -10.80 -2.62
N ALA A 34 4.43 -10.29 -1.41
CA ALA A 34 3.44 -10.61 -0.41
C ALA A 34 2.10 -9.92 -0.66
N VAL A 35 2.08 -8.93 -1.51
CA VAL A 35 0.87 -8.15 -1.77
C VAL A 35 0.05 -8.79 -2.89
N SER A 36 -1.20 -9.11 -2.58
CA SER A 36 -2.13 -9.63 -3.58
C SER A 36 -2.77 -8.50 -4.37
N LYS A 37 -3.07 -7.41 -3.67
CA LYS A 37 -3.78 -6.31 -4.29
C LYS A 37 -3.56 -5.04 -3.48
N ALA A 38 -3.53 -3.92 -4.15
CA ALA A 38 -3.46 -2.63 -3.48
C ALA A 38 -4.47 -1.69 -4.09
N LYS A 39 -5.17 -0.96 -3.25
CA LYS A 39 -6.15 -0.01 -3.69
C LYS A 39 -5.85 1.33 -3.05
N VAL A 40 -5.71 2.35 -3.87
CA VAL A 40 -5.34 3.66 -3.39
C VAL A 40 -6.53 4.59 -3.42
N ASN A 41 -6.74 5.32 -2.35
CA ASN A 41 -7.80 6.29 -2.24
C ASN A 41 -7.19 7.68 -2.11
N LEU A 42 -7.29 8.47 -3.18
CA LEU A 42 -6.74 9.82 -3.20
C LEU A 42 -7.43 10.76 -2.22
N LYS A 43 -8.73 10.57 -2.10
CA LYS A 43 -9.51 11.42 -1.22
C LYS A 43 -9.06 11.31 0.23
N GLU A 44 -8.81 10.09 0.65
CA GLU A 44 -8.39 9.82 2.01
C GLU A 44 -6.88 9.82 2.15
N LYS A 45 -6.17 9.89 1.04
CA LYS A 45 -4.71 9.85 0.99
C LYS A 45 -4.19 8.59 1.67
N GLU A 46 -4.80 7.48 1.34
CA GLU A 46 -4.39 6.21 1.91
C GLU A 46 -4.48 5.10 0.89
N ALA A 47 -3.80 4.01 1.19
CA ALA A 47 -3.83 2.81 0.36
C ALA A 47 -4.23 1.64 1.23
N VAL A 48 -5.15 0.84 0.72
CA VAL A 48 -5.53 -0.41 1.38
C VAL A 48 -4.81 -1.53 0.66
N VAL A 49 -3.98 -2.24 1.40
CA VAL A 49 -3.15 -3.29 0.84
C VAL A 49 -3.68 -4.64 1.33
N SER A 50 -3.95 -5.53 0.39
CA SER A 50 -4.34 -6.89 0.72
C SER A 50 -3.15 -7.80 0.50
N SER A 51 -2.86 -8.63 1.48
CA SER A 51 -1.72 -9.55 1.38
C SER A 51 -2.09 -10.88 2.01
N LYS A 52 -1.34 -11.92 1.64
CA LYS A 52 -1.60 -13.23 2.18
C LYS A 52 -1.15 -13.36 3.62
N ASN A 53 -0.10 -12.65 3.96
CA ASN A 53 0.42 -12.63 5.31
C ASN A 53 0.59 -11.19 5.75
N GLU A 54 0.86 -11.00 7.03
CA GLU A 54 1.12 -9.66 7.53
C GLU A 54 2.33 -9.07 6.85
N LEU A 55 2.17 -7.84 6.40
CA LEU A 55 3.27 -7.13 5.77
C LEU A 55 4.17 -6.50 6.82
N ASP A 56 5.45 -6.52 6.52
CA ASP A 56 6.42 -5.81 7.32
C ASP A 56 6.25 -4.32 7.03
N ASN A 57 6.04 -3.54 8.09
CA ASN A 57 5.86 -2.10 7.94
C ASN A 57 7.04 -1.45 7.23
N GLU A 58 8.23 -1.93 7.52
CA GLU A 58 9.42 -1.39 6.88
C GLU A 58 9.45 -1.62 5.39
N THR A 59 8.97 -2.78 4.96
CA THR A 59 8.89 -3.09 3.54
C THR A 59 7.94 -2.14 2.84
N VAL A 60 6.80 -1.88 3.46
CA VAL A 60 5.80 -0.97 2.90
C VAL A 60 6.36 0.45 2.84
N LYS A 61 6.98 0.89 3.92
CA LYS A 61 7.58 2.23 3.96
C LYS A 61 8.63 2.41 2.89
N LYS A 62 9.45 1.39 2.71
CA LYS A 62 10.52 1.46 1.73
C LYS A 62 9.95 1.54 0.31
N ALA A 63 8.96 0.72 0.01
CA ALA A 63 8.36 0.72 -1.32
C ALA A 63 7.77 2.09 -1.65
N ILE A 64 7.10 2.70 -0.70
CA ILE A 64 6.48 4.00 -0.92
C ILE A 64 7.52 5.10 -0.99
N SER A 65 8.55 5.01 -0.18
CA SER A 65 9.63 5.98 -0.19
C SER A 65 10.34 5.99 -1.54
N GLU A 66 10.49 4.83 -2.15
CA GLU A 66 11.18 4.71 -3.43
C GLU A 66 10.49 5.44 -4.56
N VAL A 67 9.19 5.64 -4.46
CA VAL A 67 8.46 6.40 -5.48
C VAL A 67 8.26 7.85 -5.10
N GLY A 68 8.90 8.29 -4.03
CA GLY A 68 8.92 9.70 -3.65
C GLY A 68 7.83 10.15 -2.71
N PHE A 69 7.19 9.21 -2.03
CA PHE A 69 6.14 9.56 -1.08
C PHE A 69 6.53 9.13 0.32
N GLU A 70 5.72 9.49 1.29
CA GLU A 70 6.04 9.20 2.67
C GLU A 70 4.87 8.54 3.36
N VAL A 71 5.15 7.52 4.15
CA VAL A 71 4.14 6.85 4.95
C VAL A 71 3.96 7.62 6.24
N VAL A 72 2.73 8.03 6.51
CA VAL A 72 2.42 8.77 7.73
C VAL A 72 1.97 7.82 8.82
N ASP A 73 1.21 6.81 8.46
CA ASP A 73 0.66 5.89 9.45
C ASP A 73 0.31 4.57 8.77
N ILE A 74 0.36 3.51 9.52
CA ILE A 74 -0.04 2.18 9.04
C ILE A 74 -0.96 1.57 10.08
N LYS A 75 -2.12 1.14 9.65
CA LYS A 75 -3.11 0.54 10.55
C LYS A 75 -3.44 -0.88 10.20
#